data_4a01e25e33ee096fa08ba89a878e8a06
#
_entry.id   4a01e25e33ee096fa08ba89a878e8a06
#
_cell.length_a   1.000
_cell.length_b   1.000
_cell.length_c   1.000
_cell.angle_alpha   90.00
_cell.angle_beta   90.00
_cell.angle_gamma   90.00
#
_symmetry.space_group_name_H-M   'P 1'
#
loop_
_entity.id
_entity.type
_entity.pdbx_description
1 polymer ?
#
loop_
_entity_poly.entity_id
_entity_poly.type
_entity_poly.pdbx_seq_one_letter_code
_entity_poly.pdbx_strand_id
1 'polypeptide(L)'
;MKNLFEKPRLEEIKSRLAQLKPDSQRQWGTMGLGQTLAHCTAGIQMAVGELPSSPRLLIGRLLGPIAKRSMLVKGQPMRRNSKTDKTVLVTGERDFETERQRLLKTIDRFVADGPTTCSKDPHFFFGRLTPVEWSALVYQHLDHHLRQFGV
;
A
#
# COMPACT_ATOMS: atom_id res chain seq x y z
N MET A 1 -12.90 9.86 -2.97
CA MET A 1 -11.58 9.29 -2.60
C MET A 1 -11.72 7.77 -2.63
N LYS A 2 -11.12 7.09 -3.63
CA LYS A 2 -11.18 5.62 -3.73
C LYS A 2 -10.47 5.00 -2.52
N ASN A 3 -11.09 4.02 -1.86
CA ASN A 3 -10.53 3.35 -0.69
C ASN A 3 -11.02 1.90 -0.61
N LEU A 4 -10.32 1.03 0.14
CA LEU A 4 -10.62 -0.41 0.21
C LEU A 4 -11.87 -0.75 1.03
N PHE A 5 -12.40 0.16 1.83
CA PHE A 5 -13.68 -0.07 2.52
C PHE A 5 -14.88 0.01 1.58
N GLU A 6 -14.68 0.50 0.33
CA GLU A 6 -15.68 0.45 -0.73
C GLU A 6 -15.63 -0.91 -1.44
N LYS A 7 -16.68 -1.72 -1.34
CA LYS A 7 -16.75 -3.07 -1.94
C LYS A 7 -16.30 -3.11 -3.41
N PRO A 8 -16.70 -2.19 -4.31
CA PRO A 8 -16.23 -2.21 -5.70
C PRO A 8 -14.71 -2.04 -5.84
N ARG A 9 -14.07 -1.31 -4.91
CA ARG A 9 -12.62 -1.09 -4.92
C ARG A 9 -11.85 -2.28 -4.39
N LEU A 10 -12.40 -2.96 -3.39
CA LEU A 10 -11.88 -4.23 -2.90
C LEU A 10 -11.89 -5.29 -4.00
N GLU A 11 -13.02 -5.45 -4.69
CA GLU A 11 -13.16 -6.43 -5.78
C GLU A 11 -12.24 -6.10 -6.96
N GLU A 12 -12.09 -4.82 -7.32
CA GLU A 12 -11.14 -4.35 -8.33
C GLU A 12 -9.71 -4.82 -8.00
N ILE A 13 -9.23 -4.56 -6.79
CA ILE A 13 -7.87 -4.95 -6.35
C ILE A 13 -7.70 -6.47 -6.36
N LYS A 14 -8.67 -7.22 -5.81
CA LYS A 14 -8.62 -8.68 -5.78
C LYS A 14 -8.62 -9.30 -7.18
N SER A 15 -9.44 -8.81 -8.08
CA SER A 15 -9.49 -9.24 -9.48
C SER A 15 -8.14 -9.05 -10.19
N ARG A 16 -7.47 -7.92 -9.95
CA ARG A 16 -6.15 -7.62 -10.53
C ARG A 16 -5.05 -8.48 -9.88
N LEU A 17 -5.08 -8.70 -8.57
CA LEU A 17 -4.18 -9.65 -7.89
C LEU A 17 -4.29 -11.07 -8.45
N ALA A 18 -5.50 -11.50 -8.82
CA ALA A 18 -5.73 -12.81 -9.44
C ALA A 18 -5.15 -12.93 -10.88
N GLN A 19 -4.90 -11.81 -11.57
CA GLN A 19 -4.29 -11.78 -12.91
C GLN A 19 -2.77 -11.91 -12.87
N LEU A 20 -2.13 -11.68 -11.71
CA LEU A 20 -0.69 -11.85 -11.55
C LEU A 20 -0.29 -13.33 -11.73
N LYS A 21 0.81 -13.54 -12.45
CA LYS A 21 1.44 -14.83 -12.67
C LYS A 21 2.87 -14.81 -12.13
N PRO A 22 3.46 -15.98 -11.81
CA PRO A 22 4.84 -16.05 -11.31
C PRO A 22 5.88 -15.36 -12.22
N ASP A 23 5.61 -15.34 -13.52
CA ASP A 23 6.45 -14.76 -14.57
C ASP A 23 6.06 -13.31 -14.96
N SER A 24 5.10 -12.70 -14.26
CA SER A 24 4.71 -11.30 -14.51
C SER A 24 5.92 -10.35 -14.40
N GLN A 25 6.16 -9.61 -15.47
CA GLN A 25 7.32 -8.73 -15.58
C GLN A 25 7.05 -7.34 -15.06
N ARG A 26 7.98 -6.80 -14.26
CA ARG A 26 7.87 -5.42 -13.78
C ARG A 26 8.11 -4.41 -14.90
N GLN A 27 7.31 -3.36 -14.90
CA GLN A 27 7.41 -2.22 -15.83
C GLN A 27 8.43 -1.17 -15.34
N TRP A 28 8.68 -1.09 -14.02
CA TRP A 28 9.64 -0.19 -13.36
C TRP A 28 10.04 -0.71 -11.98
N GLY A 29 11.00 -0.03 -11.36
CA GLY A 29 11.47 -0.36 -10.00
C GLY A 29 12.45 -1.53 -9.99
N THR A 30 12.83 -1.94 -8.78
CA THR A 30 13.86 -2.96 -8.55
C THR A 30 13.35 -4.21 -7.84
N MET A 31 12.26 -4.12 -7.06
CA MET A 31 11.69 -5.25 -6.33
C MET A 31 11.15 -6.32 -7.29
N GLY A 32 11.44 -7.59 -6.99
CA GLY A 32 10.78 -8.73 -7.63
C GLY A 32 9.32 -8.83 -7.22
N LEU A 33 8.53 -9.69 -7.91
CA LEU A 33 7.10 -9.81 -7.68
C LEU A 33 6.78 -10.24 -6.24
N GLY A 34 7.38 -11.31 -5.74
CA GLY A 34 7.17 -11.76 -4.35
C GLY A 34 7.57 -10.70 -3.32
N GLN A 35 8.70 -9.99 -3.54
CA GLN A 35 9.11 -8.88 -2.68
C GLN A 35 8.07 -7.76 -2.65
N THR A 36 7.49 -7.44 -3.81
CA THR A 36 6.46 -6.39 -3.93
C THR A 36 5.19 -6.78 -3.18
N LEU A 37 4.75 -8.03 -3.27
CA LEU A 37 3.59 -8.52 -2.53
C LEU A 37 3.82 -8.48 -1.01
N ALA A 38 5.01 -8.90 -0.56
CA ALA A 38 5.40 -8.78 0.84
C ALA A 38 5.47 -7.32 1.32
N HIS A 39 5.97 -6.41 0.46
CA HIS A 39 5.99 -4.97 0.72
C HIS A 39 4.57 -4.38 0.83
N CYS A 40 3.65 -4.79 -0.02
CA CYS A 40 2.23 -4.41 0.07
C CYS A 40 1.60 -4.88 1.39
N THR A 41 1.90 -6.12 1.81
CA THR A 41 1.47 -6.66 3.11
C THR A 41 1.99 -5.81 4.26
N ALA A 42 3.29 -5.46 4.26
CA ALA A 42 3.90 -4.60 5.28
C ALA A 42 3.26 -3.20 5.30
N GLY A 43 2.88 -2.64 4.15
CA GLY A 43 2.17 -1.38 4.06
C GLY A 43 0.79 -1.41 4.75
N ILE A 44 0.06 -2.52 4.63
CA ILE A 44 -1.21 -2.72 5.35
C ILE A 44 -0.96 -2.88 6.86
N GLN A 45 0.06 -3.64 7.24
CA GLN A 45 0.46 -3.79 8.66
C GLN A 45 0.81 -2.46 9.30
N MET A 46 1.47 -1.55 8.56
CA MET A 46 1.68 -0.16 9.01
C MET A 46 0.34 0.58 9.17
N ALA A 47 -0.59 0.42 8.24
CA ALA A 47 -1.89 1.09 8.29
C ALA A 47 -2.73 0.68 9.51
N VAL A 48 -2.52 -0.52 10.07
CA VAL A 48 -3.18 -0.98 11.30
C VAL A 48 -2.29 -0.88 12.55
N GLY A 49 -1.09 -0.30 12.43
CA GLY A 49 -0.18 -0.09 13.57
C GLY A 49 0.58 -1.35 14.02
N GLU A 50 0.56 -2.45 13.27
CA GLU A 50 1.37 -3.64 13.55
C GLU A 50 2.86 -3.41 13.22
N LEU A 51 3.14 -2.52 12.26
CA LEU A 51 4.49 -2.04 11.96
C LEU A 51 4.55 -0.53 12.25
N PRO A 52 5.59 -0.06 12.94
CA PRO A 52 5.77 1.35 13.21
C PRO A 52 6.11 2.11 11.93
N SER A 53 5.61 3.32 11.80
CA SER A 53 6.11 4.26 10.80
C SER A 53 7.42 4.89 11.28
N SER A 54 8.38 5.09 10.37
CA SER A 54 9.61 5.84 10.70
C SER A 54 9.30 7.24 11.20
N PRO A 55 10.21 7.89 11.94
CA PRO A 55 10.05 9.27 12.34
C PRO A 55 9.73 10.19 11.15
N ARG A 56 8.83 11.13 11.34
CA ARG A 56 8.34 12.00 10.27
C ARG A 56 9.47 12.82 9.66
N LEU A 57 9.69 12.64 8.35
CA LEU A 57 10.68 13.40 7.61
C LEU A 57 10.36 14.90 7.61
N LEU A 58 11.39 15.75 7.69
CA LEU A 58 11.21 17.21 7.62
C LEU A 58 10.50 17.62 6.32
N ILE A 59 10.90 17.03 5.19
CA ILE A 59 10.24 17.25 3.89
C ILE A 59 8.76 16.80 3.91
N GLY A 60 8.41 15.76 4.65
CA GLY A 60 7.04 15.32 4.83
C GLY A 60 6.20 16.30 5.66
N ARG A 61 6.83 17.10 6.52
CA ARG A 61 6.13 18.17 7.24
C ARG A 61 5.65 19.28 6.31
N LEU A 62 6.46 19.61 5.31
CA LEU A 62 6.18 20.71 4.35
C LEU A 62 5.30 20.23 3.19
N LEU A 63 5.68 19.12 2.53
CA LEU A 63 5.02 18.66 1.31
C LEU A 63 3.93 17.61 1.56
N GLY A 64 3.92 16.97 2.73
CA GLY A 64 2.98 15.91 3.08
C GLY A 64 1.50 16.29 2.89
N PRO A 65 1.03 17.43 3.41
CA PRO A 65 -0.35 17.87 3.24
C PRO A 65 -0.76 18.07 1.76
N ILE A 66 0.16 18.63 0.95
CA ILE A 66 -0.08 18.85 -0.49
C ILE A 66 -0.14 17.52 -1.22
N ALA A 67 0.84 16.64 -0.97
CA ALA A 67 0.90 15.31 -1.57
C ALA A 67 -0.30 14.45 -1.14
N LYS A 68 -0.70 14.52 0.14
CA LYS A 68 -1.90 13.85 0.65
C LYS A 68 -3.15 14.28 -0.12
N ARG A 69 -3.37 15.58 -0.26
CA ARG A 69 -4.51 16.10 -1.03
C ARG A 69 -4.46 15.66 -2.50
N SER A 70 -3.31 15.76 -3.13
CA SER A 70 -3.12 15.36 -4.54
C SER A 70 -3.41 13.88 -4.75
N MET A 71 -2.81 13.03 -3.94
CA MET A 71 -2.86 11.58 -4.13
C MET A 71 -4.18 10.98 -3.59
N LEU A 72 -4.54 11.25 -2.33
CA LEU A 72 -5.70 10.60 -1.72
C LEU A 72 -7.02 11.25 -2.14
N VAL A 73 -7.10 12.58 -2.21
CA VAL A 73 -8.35 13.29 -2.52
C VAL A 73 -8.57 13.37 -4.04
N LYS A 74 -7.56 13.84 -4.79
CA LYS A 74 -7.67 14.00 -6.25
C LYS A 74 -7.38 12.72 -7.03
N GLY A 75 -6.93 11.65 -6.37
CA GLY A 75 -6.67 10.34 -6.98
C GLY A 75 -5.49 10.33 -7.96
N GLN A 76 -4.56 11.28 -7.82
CA GLN A 76 -3.36 11.27 -8.65
C GLN A 76 -2.49 10.04 -8.33
N PRO A 77 -1.93 9.36 -9.34
CA PRO A 77 -1.14 8.16 -9.12
C PRO A 77 0.12 8.46 -8.30
N MET A 78 0.58 7.47 -7.55
CA MET A 78 1.86 7.55 -6.86
C MET A 78 3.00 7.69 -7.87
N ARG A 79 3.98 8.53 -7.53
CA ARG A 79 5.18 8.71 -8.36
C ARG A 79 5.99 7.41 -8.40
N ARG A 80 6.39 6.99 -9.61
CA ARG A 80 7.28 5.84 -9.81
C ARG A 80 8.64 6.06 -9.14
N ASN A 81 9.27 4.99 -8.67
CA ASN A 81 10.60 5.01 -8.04
C ASN A 81 10.71 5.97 -6.83
N SER A 82 9.61 6.21 -6.12
CA SER A 82 9.65 6.98 -4.88
C SER A 82 10.35 6.18 -3.77
N LYS A 83 11.06 6.91 -2.89
CA LYS A 83 11.63 6.28 -1.69
C LYS A 83 10.50 5.82 -0.78
N THR A 84 10.62 4.58 -0.28
CA THR A 84 9.70 4.00 0.69
C THR A 84 10.24 4.11 2.12
N ASP A 85 9.38 3.87 3.11
CA ASP A 85 9.77 3.74 4.50
C ASP A 85 10.64 2.48 4.69
N LYS A 86 11.70 2.59 5.50
CA LYS A 86 12.60 1.47 5.78
C LYS A 86 11.89 0.32 6.49
N THR A 87 10.84 0.59 7.26
CA THR A 87 10.08 -0.42 8.02
C THR A 87 9.28 -1.36 7.14
N VAL A 88 8.92 -0.92 5.93
CA VAL A 88 8.21 -1.74 4.94
C VAL A 88 9.11 -2.23 3.80
N LEU A 89 10.43 -1.96 3.89
CA LEU A 89 11.38 -2.44 2.89
C LEU A 89 11.59 -3.95 3.05
N VAL A 90 11.37 -4.69 1.99
CA VAL A 90 11.57 -6.14 1.95
C VAL A 90 12.85 -6.46 1.18
N THR A 91 13.74 -7.22 1.82
CA THR A 91 14.98 -7.72 1.22
C THR A 91 14.92 -9.23 1.03
N GLY A 92 15.75 -9.76 0.13
CA GLY A 92 15.81 -11.20 -0.20
C GLY A 92 14.66 -11.65 -1.11
N GLU A 93 14.81 -12.83 -1.66
CA GLU A 93 13.79 -13.47 -2.49
C GLU A 93 12.56 -13.85 -1.65
N ARG A 94 11.39 -13.79 -2.28
CA ARG A 94 10.11 -14.16 -1.68
C ARG A 94 9.33 -15.02 -2.68
N ASP A 95 8.74 -16.10 -2.19
CA ASP A 95 7.89 -16.96 -2.99
C ASP A 95 6.60 -16.23 -3.36
N PHE A 96 6.29 -16.22 -4.65
CA PHE A 96 5.15 -15.50 -5.20
C PHE A 96 3.82 -15.94 -4.62
N GLU A 97 3.56 -17.26 -4.60
CA GLU A 97 2.25 -17.77 -4.20
C GLU A 97 2.02 -17.59 -2.70
N THR A 98 3.04 -17.85 -1.90
CA THR A 98 3.01 -17.63 -0.45
C THR A 98 2.68 -16.17 -0.12
N GLU A 99 3.36 -15.21 -0.77
CA GLU A 99 3.14 -13.79 -0.49
C GLU A 99 1.82 -13.28 -1.09
N ARG A 100 1.35 -13.86 -2.20
CA ARG A 100 0.03 -13.56 -2.76
C ARG A 100 -1.09 -13.96 -1.80
N GLN A 101 -1.05 -15.16 -1.25
CA GLN A 101 -2.04 -15.64 -0.29
C GLN A 101 -1.99 -14.83 1.01
N ARG A 102 -0.79 -14.50 1.47
CA ARG A 102 -0.60 -13.66 2.65
C ARG A 102 -1.20 -12.27 2.46
N LEU A 103 -0.95 -11.64 1.30
CA LEU A 103 -1.50 -10.32 0.98
C LEU A 103 -3.03 -10.35 0.90
N LEU A 104 -3.62 -11.33 0.20
CA LEU A 104 -5.07 -11.50 0.12
C LEU A 104 -5.71 -11.63 1.51
N LYS A 105 -5.16 -12.50 2.36
CA LYS A 105 -5.62 -12.67 3.75
C LYS A 105 -5.51 -11.37 4.56
N THR A 106 -4.43 -10.62 4.35
CA THR A 106 -4.21 -9.35 5.06
C THR A 106 -5.18 -8.26 4.59
N ILE A 107 -5.49 -8.20 3.29
CA ILE A 107 -6.51 -7.31 2.73
C ILE A 107 -7.89 -7.66 3.33
N ASP A 108 -8.25 -8.93 3.35
CA ASP A 108 -9.56 -9.37 3.88
C ASP A 108 -9.71 -9.01 5.35
N ARG A 109 -8.67 -9.24 6.16
CA ARG A 109 -8.64 -8.85 7.56
C ARG A 109 -8.77 -7.34 7.73
N PHE A 110 -7.98 -6.55 6.99
CA PHE A 110 -8.03 -5.09 7.05
C PHE A 110 -9.44 -4.54 6.79
N VAL A 111 -10.14 -5.10 5.81
CA VAL A 111 -11.50 -4.67 5.47
C VAL A 111 -12.53 -5.17 6.50
N ALA A 112 -12.40 -6.41 6.98
CA ALA A 112 -13.30 -7.00 7.97
C ALA A 112 -13.20 -6.28 9.33
N ASP A 113 -11.97 -5.97 9.79
CA ASP A 113 -11.72 -5.26 11.04
C ASP A 113 -12.15 -3.78 10.97
N GLY A 114 -12.15 -3.22 9.77
CA GLY A 114 -12.74 -1.93 9.47
C GLY A 114 -11.98 -0.71 10.01
N PRO A 115 -12.66 0.47 10.01
CA PRO A 115 -12.00 1.76 10.29
C PRO A 115 -11.41 1.89 11.69
N THR A 116 -11.93 1.17 12.67
CA THR A 116 -11.53 1.29 14.09
C THR A 116 -10.13 0.77 14.38
N THR A 117 -9.60 -0.12 13.52
CA THR A 117 -8.27 -0.71 13.66
C THR A 117 -7.16 0.09 13.02
N CYS A 118 -7.49 1.14 12.25
CA CYS A 118 -6.50 1.99 11.61
C CYS A 118 -5.60 2.69 12.65
N SER A 119 -4.31 2.75 12.33
CA SER A 119 -3.29 3.37 13.17
C SER A 119 -3.62 4.81 13.51
N LYS A 120 -3.39 5.18 14.77
CA LYS A 120 -3.45 6.56 15.26
C LYS A 120 -2.11 7.28 15.14
N ASP A 121 -1.04 6.54 14.85
CA ASP A 121 0.29 7.09 14.67
C ASP A 121 0.40 7.84 13.34
N PRO A 122 1.20 8.92 13.30
CA PRO A 122 1.37 9.67 12.07
C PRO A 122 2.21 8.87 11.05
N HIS A 123 1.75 8.85 9.82
CA HIS A 123 2.54 8.33 8.70
C HIS A 123 3.80 9.20 8.48
N PHE A 124 4.95 8.59 8.21
CA PHE A 124 6.26 9.25 8.10
C PHE A 124 6.28 10.44 7.12
N PHE A 125 5.46 10.40 6.08
CA PHE A 125 5.40 11.44 5.06
C PHE A 125 4.13 12.29 5.16
N PHE A 126 2.94 11.67 5.22
CA PHE A 126 1.64 12.38 5.19
C PHE A 126 1.20 12.94 6.54
N GLY A 127 1.82 12.53 7.64
CA GLY A 127 1.38 12.86 8.99
C GLY A 127 0.14 12.09 9.42
N ARG A 128 -0.70 12.66 10.27
CA ARG A 128 -1.92 12.00 10.75
C ARG A 128 -2.89 11.75 9.60
N LEU A 129 -3.41 10.52 9.56
CA LEU A 129 -4.39 10.06 8.59
C LEU A 129 -5.66 9.62 9.32
N THR A 130 -6.81 9.95 8.77
CA THR A 130 -8.09 9.36 9.19
C THR A 130 -8.18 7.91 8.72
N PRO A 131 -9.07 7.08 9.27
CA PRO A 131 -9.26 5.70 8.78
C PRO A 131 -9.55 5.60 7.28
N VAL A 132 -10.36 6.51 6.75
CA VAL A 132 -10.68 6.55 5.31
C VAL A 132 -9.44 6.96 4.49
N GLU A 133 -8.60 7.88 5.00
CA GLU A 133 -7.33 8.23 4.35
C GLU A 133 -6.32 7.09 4.40
N TRP A 134 -6.25 6.31 5.49
CA TRP A 134 -5.45 5.08 5.55
C TRP A 134 -5.91 4.07 4.50
N SER A 135 -7.21 3.80 4.42
CA SER A 135 -7.79 2.89 3.44
C SER A 135 -7.55 3.36 1.99
N ALA A 136 -7.60 4.68 1.75
CA ALA A 136 -7.28 5.25 0.45
C ALA A 136 -5.78 5.13 0.12
N LEU A 137 -4.90 5.31 1.11
CA LEU A 137 -3.46 5.12 0.92
C LEU A 137 -3.14 3.67 0.58
N VAL A 138 -3.73 2.71 1.30
CA VAL A 138 -3.58 1.28 1.00
C VAL A 138 -4.07 0.96 -0.41
N TYR A 139 -5.25 1.46 -0.81
CA TYR A 139 -5.75 1.29 -2.17
C TYR A 139 -4.78 1.84 -3.22
N GLN A 140 -4.30 3.07 -3.05
CA GLN A 140 -3.36 3.72 -3.99
C GLN A 140 -2.01 2.98 -4.05
N HIS A 141 -1.55 2.45 -2.92
CA HIS A 141 -0.31 1.68 -2.84
C HIS A 141 -0.43 0.35 -3.59
N LEU A 142 -1.52 -0.38 -3.39
CA LEU A 142 -1.82 -1.61 -4.13
C LEU A 142 -1.98 -1.34 -5.63
N ASP A 143 -2.77 -0.32 -6.01
CA ASP A 143 -2.93 0.09 -7.41
C ASP A 143 -1.60 0.42 -8.09
N HIS A 144 -0.71 1.15 -7.38
CA HIS A 144 0.62 1.47 -7.88
C HIS A 144 1.44 0.21 -8.21
N HIS A 145 1.45 -0.76 -7.29
CA HIS A 145 2.23 -1.97 -7.45
C HIS A 145 1.59 -2.97 -8.44
N LEU A 146 0.28 -3.02 -8.53
CA LEU A 146 -0.40 -3.81 -9.57
C LEU A 146 -0.07 -3.29 -10.96
N ARG A 147 -0.13 -1.97 -11.18
CA ARG A 147 0.35 -1.36 -12.43
C ARG A 147 1.84 -1.61 -12.68
N GLN A 148 2.65 -1.69 -11.64
CA GLN A 148 4.07 -2.02 -11.79
C GLN A 148 4.29 -3.38 -12.48
N PHE A 149 3.35 -4.30 -12.33
CA PHE A 149 3.39 -5.62 -12.97
C PHE A 149 2.35 -5.78 -14.09
N GLY A 150 1.82 -4.68 -14.62
CA GLY A 150 1.02 -4.65 -15.83
C GLY A 150 -0.46 -5.04 -15.67
N VAL A 151 -0.96 -5.09 -14.45
CA VAL A 151 -2.36 -5.40 -14.15
C VAL A 151 -3.08 -4.27 -13.44
#